data_9cc461c63c4e6a36841aa5f6e0b1f28c
#
_entry.id   9cc461c63c4e6a36841aa5f6e0b1f28c
#
_cell.length_a   1.000
_cell.length_b   1.000
_cell.length_c   1.000
_cell.angle_alpha   90.00
_cell.angle_beta   90.00
_cell.angle_gamma   90.00
#
_symmetry.space_group_name_H-M   'P 1'
#
loop_
_entity.id
_entity.type
_entity.pdbx_description
1 polymer ?
#
loop_
_entity_poly.entity_id
_entity_poly.type
_entity_poly.pdbx_seq_one_letter_code
_entity_poly.pdbx_strand_id
1 'polypeptide(L)'
;MSEKYLFFDMDGTMIAPGTHHILPSTVEALKQAEEKGCHAFLCTGRGYGMALEYQDEIKIPGVVFSNGAGIAYEGKILETHDIGQETVKKMTDLITALGGGFQIIGVDYIWQNAKEHRRFAERFPIEYPDLSEEEVFARKAMHLIDEYHGEAIQKIDFNFDSELTADLFFARIPASLEIVLSGGYYANLGRRGGELMKEGMTKGYAVKRVLEMFGADSHDAYCFGDSMNDMTMLQVCGTGIAMGNGTEDIKKSADYVTNDADHDGIYNALKHFNII
;
A
#
# COMPACT_ATOMS: atom_id res chain seq x y z
N MET A 1 -26.73 -3.47 -16.51
CA MET A 1 -25.79 -2.38 -16.12
C MET A 1 -24.41 -2.95 -16.36
N SER A 2 -23.43 -2.14 -16.79
CA SER A 2 -22.04 -2.59 -16.87
C SER A 2 -21.53 -2.94 -15.45
N GLU A 3 -20.67 -3.93 -15.37
CA GLU A 3 -19.98 -4.28 -14.12
C GLU A 3 -19.12 -3.08 -13.67
N LYS A 4 -19.06 -2.79 -12.37
CA LYS A 4 -18.26 -1.71 -11.82
C LYS A 4 -17.04 -2.25 -11.11
N TYR A 5 -15.92 -1.53 -11.23
CA TYR A 5 -14.63 -1.87 -10.63
C TYR A 5 -14.27 -0.82 -9.60
N LEU A 6 -14.12 -1.24 -8.36
CA LEU A 6 -13.92 -0.35 -7.20
C LEU A 6 -12.53 -0.59 -6.62
N PHE A 7 -11.71 0.44 -6.58
CA PHE A 7 -10.34 0.37 -6.09
C PHE A 7 -10.20 1.27 -4.86
N PHE A 8 -9.84 0.71 -3.74
CA PHE A 8 -9.75 1.43 -2.47
C PHE A 8 -8.32 1.40 -1.95
N ASP A 9 -7.76 2.56 -1.66
CA ASP A 9 -6.60 2.60 -0.78
C ASP A 9 -6.98 2.15 0.63
N MET A 10 -5.98 1.79 1.42
CA MET A 10 -6.17 1.26 2.77
C MET A 10 -6.01 2.33 3.85
N ASP A 11 -4.79 2.84 3.99
CA ASP A 11 -4.37 3.69 5.11
C ASP A 11 -4.75 5.15 4.86
N GLY A 12 -5.73 5.67 5.57
CA GLY A 12 -6.31 7.01 5.32
C GLY A 12 -7.57 6.99 4.45
N THR A 13 -7.90 5.84 3.87
CA THR A 13 -9.08 5.64 3.02
C THR A 13 -10.08 4.67 3.64
N MET A 14 -9.75 3.37 3.73
CA MET A 14 -10.58 2.38 4.42
C MET A 14 -10.40 2.44 5.94
N ILE A 15 -9.16 2.67 6.37
CA ILE A 15 -8.77 2.83 7.77
C ILE A 15 -8.52 4.31 8.02
N ALA A 16 -9.28 4.90 8.92
CA ALA A 16 -9.13 6.30 9.28
C ALA A 16 -7.76 6.57 9.95
N PRO A 17 -7.14 7.75 9.71
CA PRO A 17 -5.87 8.09 10.29
C PRO A 17 -5.84 7.95 11.82
N GLY A 18 -4.80 7.28 12.36
CA GLY A 18 -4.64 7.07 13.81
C GLY A 18 -5.54 5.98 14.40
N THR A 19 -6.21 5.21 13.57
CA THR A 19 -7.02 4.05 13.99
C THR A 19 -6.47 2.75 13.38
N HIS A 20 -7.03 1.61 13.83
CA HIS A 20 -6.77 0.28 13.25
C HIS A 20 -8.10 -0.40 12.88
N HIS A 21 -9.15 0.37 12.68
CA HIS A 21 -10.49 -0.15 12.46
C HIS A 21 -11.08 0.38 11.16
N ILE A 22 -11.83 -0.48 10.50
CA ILE A 22 -12.66 -0.13 9.36
C ILE A 22 -14.07 0.15 9.88
N LEU A 23 -14.70 1.20 9.37
CA LEU A 23 -16.05 1.53 9.83
C LEU A 23 -17.08 0.46 9.40
N PRO A 24 -18.05 0.13 10.25
CA PRO A 24 -19.14 -0.78 9.88
C PRO A 24 -19.90 -0.35 8.62
N SER A 25 -20.01 0.97 8.39
CA SER A 25 -20.62 1.52 7.17
C SER A 25 -19.83 1.19 5.91
N THR A 26 -18.48 1.19 5.99
CA THR A 26 -17.61 0.77 4.88
C THR A 26 -17.81 -0.72 4.58
N VAL A 27 -17.80 -1.59 5.59
CA VAL A 27 -18.06 -3.02 5.43
C VAL A 27 -19.43 -3.27 4.79
N GLU A 28 -20.46 -2.59 5.26
CA GLU A 28 -21.82 -2.67 4.70
C GLU A 28 -21.87 -2.18 3.25
N ALA A 29 -21.16 -1.09 2.93
CA ALA A 29 -21.09 -0.55 1.57
C ALA A 29 -20.42 -1.52 0.59
N LEU A 30 -19.33 -2.16 1.01
CA LEU A 30 -18.64 -3.19 0.21
C LEU A 30 -19.56 -4.40 -0.08
N LYS A 31 -20.28 -4.87 0.93
CA LYS A 31 -21.25 -5.96 0.80
C LYS A 31 -22.36 -5.59 -0.20
N GLN A 32 -22.96 -4.41 -0.08
CA GLN A 32 -24.00 -3.94 -1.02
C GLN A 32 -23.45 -3.82 -2.46
N ALA A 33 -22.21 -3.36 -2.62
CA ALA A 33 -21.57 -3.28 -3.93
C ALA A 33 -21.34 -4.66 -4.54
N GLU A 34 -20.88 -5.64 -3.75
CA GLU A 34 -20.73 -7.03 -4.17
C GLU A 34 -22.09 -7.64 -4.60
N GLU A 35 -23.16 -7.44 -3.81
CA GLU A 35 -24.51 -7.89 -4.14
C GLU A 35 -25.04 -7.31 -5.46
N LYS A 36 -24.52 -6.14 -5.88
CA LYS A 36 -24.82 -5.51 -7.18
C LYS A 36 -23.87 -5.90 -8.30
N GLY A 37 -22.94 -6.84 -8.06
CA GLY A 37 -22.01 -7.36 -9.04
C GLY A 37 -20.81 -6.45 -9.29
N CYS A 38 -20.42 -5.61 -8.32
CA CYS A 38 -19.20 -4.84 -8.41
C CYS A 38 -17.97 -5.69 -8.04
N HIS A 39 -16.86 -5.45 -8.71
CA HIS A 39 -15.55 -6.05 -8.41
C HIS A 39 -14.74 -5.08 -7.55
N ALA A 40 -14.46 -5.45 -6.30
CA ALA A 40 -13.70 -4.63 -5.37
C ALA A 40 -12.24 -5.07 -5.27
N PHE A 41 -11.33 -4.10 -5.20
CA PHE A 41 -9.89 -4.28 -5.05
C PHE A 41 -9.36 -3.37 -3.95
N LEU A 42 -8.62 -3.95 -3.02
CA LEU A 42 -7.79 -3.20 -2.08
C LEU A 42 -6.50 -2.81 -2.79
N CYS A 43 -6.07 -1.52 -2.73
CA CYS A 43 -4.87 -1.01 -3.38
C CYS A 43 -3.95 -0.39 -2.32
N THR A 44 -2.90 -1.08 -1.91
CA THR A 44 -2.09 -0.67 -0.77
C THR A 44 -0.57 -0.67 -1.05
N GLY A 45 0.16 0.18 -0.32
CA GLY A 45 1.61 0.11 -0.24
C GLY A 45 2.13 -1.04 0.62
N ARG A 46 1.28 -1.70 1.40
CA ARG A 46 1.65 -2.86 2.21
C ARG A 46 1.99 -4.06 1.34
N GLY A 47 2.86 -4.96 1.85
CA GLY A 47 3.07 -6.29 1.25
C GLY A 47 1.80 -7.14 1.31
N TYR A 48 1.71 -8.18 0.48
CA TYR A 48 0.49 -9.00 0.36
C TYR A 48 0.04 -9.60 1.69
N GLY A 49 0.94 -10.24 2.44
CA GLY A 49 0.61 -10.82 3.75
C GLY A 49 0.03 -9.79 4.73
N MET A 50 0.58 -8.57 4.75
CA MET A 50 0.05 -7.48 5.59
C MET A 50 -1.29 -6.94 5.11
N ALA A 51 -1.55 -6.96 3.79
CA ALA A 51 -2.83 -6.54 3.23
C ALA A 51 -3.97 -7.49 3.64
N LEU A 52 -3.64 -8.77 3.85
CA LEU A 52 -4.62 -9.78 4.27
C LEU A 52 -5.07 -9.65 5.74
N GLU A 53 -4.43 -8.82 6.54
CA GLU A 53 -4.78 -8.62 7.97
C GLU A 53 -6.26 -8.25 8.18
N TYR A 54 -6.88 -7.59 7.20
CA TYR A 54 -8.26 -7.11 7.26
C TYR A 54 -9.24 -7.92 6.39
N GLN A 55 -8.77 -8.97 5.72
CA GLN A 55 -9.60 -9.73 4.75
C GLN A 55 -10.80 -10.43 5.36
N ASP A 56 -10.70 -10.89 6.61
CA ASP A 56 -11.84 -11.50 7.29
C ASP A 56 -12.98 -10.51 7.53
N GLU A 57 -12.64 -9.22 7.66
CA GLU A 57 -13.61 -8.15 7.90
C GLU A 57 -14.18 -7.59 6.61
N ILE A 58 -13.34 -7.27 5.61
CA ILE A 58 -13.77 -6.58 4.38
C ILE A 58 -14.17 -7.50 3.23
N LYS A 59 -13.64 -8.73 3.20
CA LYS A 59 -13.92 -9.76 2.18
C LYS A 59 -13.77 -9.30 0.73
N ILE A 60 -12.82 -8.39 0.46
CA ILE A 60 -12.52 -7.90 -0.88
C ILE A 60 -11.73 -8.97 -1.64
N PRO A 61 -12.20 -9.48 -2.81
CA PRO A 61 -11.51 -10.55 -3.53
C PRO A 61 -10.20 -10.11 -4.18
N GLY A 62 -10.07 -8.85 -4.54
CA GLY A 62 -8.91 -8.30 -5.24
C GLY A 62 -7.94 -7.58 -4.32
N VAL A 63 -6.63 -7.78 -4.50
CA VAL A 63 -5.57 -7.05 -3.78
C VAL A 63 -4.49 -6.61 -4.74
N VAL A 64 -4.27 -5.30 -4.82
CA VAL A 64 -3.09 -4.67 -5.39
C VAL A 64 -2.19 -4.32 -4.22
N PHE A 65 -0.99 -4.89 -4.17
CA PHE A 65 -0.06 -4.75 -3.05
C PHE A 65 1.30 -4.18 -3.47
N SER A 66 2.09 -3.76 -2.49
CA SER A 66 3.39 -3.13 -2.70
C SER A 66 3.32 -2.00 -3.75
N ASN A 67 2.36 -1.06 -3.59
CA ASN A 67 2.10 0.08 -4.50
C ASN A 67 1.94 -0.30 -5.97
N GLY A 68 1.46 -1.51 -6.28
CA GLY A 68 1.23 -1.97 -7.65
C GLY A 68 2.27 -2.95 -8.18
N ALA A 69 3.27 -3.32 -7.38
CA ALA A 69 4.22 -4.38 -7.76
C ALA A 69 3.62 -5.79 -7.71
N GLY A 70 2.40 -5.95 -7.18
CA GLY A 70 1.71 -7.22 -7.21
C GLY A 70 0.20 -7.09 -7.29
N ILE A 71 -0.44 -8.09 -7.91
CA ILE A 71 -1.89 -8.23 -8.08
C ILE A 71 -2.29 -9.64 -7.66
N ALA A 72 -3.28 -9.74 -6.79
CA ALA A 72 -3.93 -10.99 -6.41
C ALA A 72 -5.45 -10.88 -6.57
N TYR A 73 -6.10 -12.01 -6.84
CA TYR A 73 -7.54 -12.11 -6.89
C TYR A 73 -8.01 -13.48 -6.38
N GLU A 74 -9.00 -13.49 -5.50
CA GLU A 74 -9.50 -14.71 -4.84
C GLU A 74 -8.39 -15.59 -4.23
N GLY A 75 -7.44 -14.94 -3.56
CA GLY A 75 -6.31 -15.60 -2.90
C GLY A 75 -5.22 -16.13 -3.84
N LYS A 76 -5.30 -15.87 -5.14
CA LYS A 76 -4.29 -16.29 -6.13
C LYS A 76 -3.48 -15.09 -6.59
N ILE A 77 -2.17 -15.20 -6.57
CA ILE A 77 -1.28 -14.21 -7.17
C ILE A 77 -1.41 -14.29 -8.70
N LEU A 78 -1.81 -13.21 -9.33
CA LEU A 78 -1.96 -13.10 -10.79
C LEU A 78 -0.73 -12.51 -11.45
N GLU A 79 -0.10 -11.53 -10.82
CA GLU A 79 1.08 -10.84 -11.36
C GLU A 79 1.97 -10.34 -10.22
N THR A 80 3.29 -10.44 -10.38
CA THR A 80 4.27 -9.80 -9.47
C THR A 80 5.46 -9.28 -10.25
N HIS A 81 6.05 -8.19 -9.76
CA HIS A 81 7.24 -7.57 -10.29
C HIS A 81 8.28 -7.42 -9.18
N ASP A 82 9.34 -8.21 -9.26
CA ASP A 82 10.43 -8.14 -8.30
C ASP A 82 11.53 -7.14 -8.72
N ILE A 83 12.29 -6.69 -7.74
CA ILE A 83 13.43 -5.78 -7.91
C ILE A 83 14.65 -6.52 -8.49
N GLY A 84 14.73 -7.82 -8.32
CA GLY A 84 15.87 -8.67 -8.66
C GLY A 84 16.92 -8.74 -7.55
N GLN A 85 17.40 -9.96 -7.29
CA GLN A 85 18.28 -10.28 -6.14
C GLN A 85 19.58 -9.46 -6.10
N GLU A 86 20.23 -9.24 -7.24
CA GLU A 86 21.45 -8.43 -7.32
C GLU A 86 21.21 -6.99 -6.90
N THR A 87 20.07 -6.40 -7.33
CA THR A 87 19.67 -5.04 -6.97
C THR A 87 19.27 -4.95 -5.50
N VAL A 88 18.52 -5.92 -4.99
CA VAL A 88 18.19 -6.02 -3.56
C VAL A 88 19.46 -6.02 -2.74
N LYS A 89 20.41 -6.93 -3.03
CA LYS A 89 21.69 -6.99 -2.33
C LYS A 89 22.46 -5.69 -2.39
N LYS A 90 22.59 -5.08 -3.56
CA LYS A 90 23.30 -3.81 -3.74
C LYS A 90 22.69 -2.68 -2.91
N MET A 91 21.36 -2.58 -2.87
CA MET A 91 20.68 -1.52 -2.12
C MET A 91 20.75 -1.76 -0.61
N THR A 92 20.56 -2.98 -0.14
CA THR A 92 20.65 -3.33 1.29
C THR A 92 22.07 -3.18 1.83
N ASP A 93 23.10 -3.57 1.05
CA ASP A 93 24.52 -3.32 1.38
C ASP A 93 24.81 -1.81 1.49
N LEU A 94 24.31 -1.01 0.55
CA LEU A 94 24.49 0.44 0.55
C LEU A 94 23.79 1.11 1.75
N ILE A 95 22.53 0.73 2.03
CA ILE A 95 21.78 1.23 3.19
C ILE A 95 22.53 0.89 4.49
N THR A 96 23.02 -0.34 4.61
CA THR A 96 23.78 -0.79 5.77
C THR A 96 25.10 -0.02 5.92
N ALA A 97 25.86 0.16 4.84
CA ALA A 97 27.12 0.91 4.84
C ALA A 97 26.92 2.38 5.21
N LEU A 98 25.77 2.96 4.92
CA LEU A 98 25.38 4.32 5.32
C LEU A 98 24.71 4.36 6.70
N GLY A 99 24.67 3.24 7.44
CA GLY A 99 24.08 3.17 8.78
C GLY A 99 22.56 3.27 8.79
N GLY A 100 21.88 2.95 7.68
CA GLY A 100 20.43 2.97 7.55
C GLY A 100 19.73 1.73 8.09
N GLY A 101 18.44 1.87 8.38
CA GLY A 101 17.50 0.78 8.62
C GLY A 101 16.78 0.41 7.33
N PHE A 102 16.43 -0.85 7.16
CA PHE A 102 15.63 -1.30 6.02
C PHE A 102 14.75 -2.52 6.34
N GLN A 103 13.67 -2.64 5.57
CA GLN A 103 12.90 -3.86 5.39
C GLN A 103 12.88 -4.21 3.90
N ILE A 104 13.04 -5.48 3.55
CA ILE A 104 12.76 -6.00 2.22
C ILE A 104 11.46 -6.78 2.27
N ILE A 105 10.57 -6.52 1.34
CA ILE A 105 9.17 -6.97 1.38
C ILE A 105 8.92 -7.86 0.17
N GLY A 106 8.69 -9.13 0.45
CA GLY A 106 8.23 -10.13 -0.50
C GLY A 106 6.70 -10.28 -0.49
N VAL A 107 6.21 -11.31 -1.16
CA VAL A 107 4.77 -11.63 -1.16
C VAL A 107 4.32 -12.08 0.23
N ASP A 108 5.02 -13.06 0.81
CA ASP A 108 4.59 -13.73 2.03
C ASP A 108 5.32 -13.24 3.28
N TYR A 109 6.54 -12.68 3.13
CA TYR A 109 7.44 -12.37 4.24
C TYR A 109 8.07 -10.99 4.13
N ILE A 110 8.47 -10.47 5.28
CA ILE A 110 9.24 -9.24 5.44
C ILE A 110 10.53 -9.59 6.17
N TRP A 111 11.68 -9.14 5.65
CA TRP A 111 12.97 -9.27 6.32
C TRP A 111 13.53 -7.89 6.65
N GLN A 112 14.09 -7.75 7.83
CA GLN A 112 14.60 -6.47 8.30
C GLN A 112 16.02 -6.59 8.88
N ASN A 113 16.79 -5.50 8.75
CA ASN A 113 18.08 -5.48 9.41
C ASN A 113 17.96 -5.16 10.92
N ALA A 114 19.04 -5.39 11.67
CA ALA A 114 19.05 -5.19 13.11
C ALA A 114 18.71 -3.76 13.56
N LYS A 115 18.95 -2.74 12.73
CA LYS A 115 18.60 -1.35 13.05
C LYS A 115 17.08 -1.16 12.97
N GLU A 116 16.46 -1.63 11.90
CA GLU A 116 15.01 -1.53 11.74
C GLU A 116 14.27 -2.40 12.74
N HIS A 117 14.81 -3.58 13.05
CA HIS A 117 14.28 -4.44 14.10
C HIS A 117 14.20 -3.72 15.45
N ARG A 118 15.28 -3.05 15.88
CA ARG A 118 15.28 -2.26 17.14
C ARG A 118 14.26 -1.12 17.09
N ARG A 119 14.18 -0.41 15.97
CA ARG A 119 13.22 0.67 15.79
C ARG A 119 11.78 0.18 15.86
N PHE A 120 11.51 -0.97 15.28
CA PHE A 120 10.20 -1.61 15.37
C PHE A 120 9.90 -2.02 16.83
N ALA A 121 10.87 -2.66 17.51
CA ALA A 121 10.74 -3.08 18.92
C ALA A 121 10.43 -1.91 19.88
N GLU A 122 10.90 -0.70 19.58
CA GLU A 122 10.59 0.52 20.36
C GLU A 122 9.15 1.01 20.14
N ARG A 123 8.55 0.74 18.99
CA ARG A 123 7.23 1.25 18.59
C ARG A 123 6.11 0.26 18.81
N PHE A 124 6.36 -1.05 18.62
CA PHE A 124 5.29 -2.05 18.66
C PHE A 124 4.48 -2.05 19.96
N PRO A 125 5.05 -1.79 21.18
CA PRO A 125 4.25 -1.75 22.40
C PRO A 125 3.20 -0.62 22.42
N ILE A 126 3.41 0.42 21.61
CA ILE A 126 2.46 1.53 21.46
C ILE A 126 1.38 1.18 20.43
N GLU A 127 1.78 0.54 19.34
CA GLU A 127 0.88 0.18 18.23
C GLU A 127 0.05 -1.09 18.54
N TYR A 128 0.63 -2.02 19.33
CA TYR A 128 0.03 -3.32 19.67
C TYR A 128 0.19 -3.60 21.17
N PRO A 129 -0.48 -2.84 22.06
CA PRO A 129 -0.26 -2.91 23.50
C PRO A 129 -0.60 -4.26 24.13
N ASP A 130 -1.45 -5.04 23.48
CA ASP A 130 -1.96 -6.33 23.98
C ASP A 130 -1.20 -7.55 23.41
N LEU A 131 -0.18 -7.34 22.56
CA LEU A 131 0.58 -8.40 21.91
C LEU A 131 2.06 -8.37 22.35
N SER A 132 2.68 -9.54 22.43
CA SER A 132 4.13 -9.67 22.55
C SER A 132 4.83 -9.36 21.21
N GLU A 133 6.14 -9.05 21.27
CA GLU A 133 6.94 -8.85 20.07
C GLU A 133 6.89 -10.08 19.14
N GLU A 134 7.00 -11.29 19.71
CA GLU A 134 6.95 -12.55 18.97
C GLU A 134 5.59 -12.73 18.23
N GLU A 135 4.49 -12.42 18.89
CA GLU A 135 3.15 -12.48 18.28
C GLU A 135 3.00 -11.47 17.13
N VAL A 136 3.51 -10.24 17.28
CA VAL A 136 3.46 -9.24 16.23
C VAL A 136 4.33 -9.64 15.04
N PHE A 137 5.54 -10.18 15.30
CA PHE A 137 6.43 -10.68 14.25
C PHE A 137 5.81 -11.85 13.49
N ALA A 138 5.24 -12.83 14.20
CA ALA A 138 4.54 -13.94 13.58
C ALA A 138 3.34 -13.49 12.75
N ARG A 139 2.51 -12.59 13.30
CA ARG A 139 1.33 -12.05 12.60
C ARG A 139 1.68 -11.29 11.32
N LYS A 140 2.80 -10.56 11.32
CA LYS A 140 3.27 -9.78 10.16
C LYS A 140 4.24 -10.55 9.26
N ALA A 141 4.50 -11.82 9.54
CA ALA A 141 5.49 -12.63 8.85
C ALA A 141 6.86 -11.93 8.71
N MET A 142 7.32 -11.31 9.82
CA MET A 142 8.57 -10.54 9.88
C MET A 142 9.72 -11.41 10.38
N HIS A 143 10.87 -11.30 9.71
CA HIS A 143 12.09 -12.04 9.97
C HIS A 143 13.31 -11.12 10.05
N LEU A 144 14.40 -11.60 10.61
CA LEU A 144 15.69 -10.94 10.48
C LEU A 144 16.30 -11.20 9.10
N ILE A 145 17.10 -10.26 8.62
CA ILE A 145 17.72 -10.35 7.28
C ILE A 145 18.59 -11.59 7.09
N ASP A 146 19.15 -12.16 8.17
CA ASP A 146 19.96 -13.38 8.13
C ASP A 146 19.14 -14.63 7.72
N GLU A 147 17.83 -14.56 7.79
CA GLU A 147 16.89 -15.59 7.35
C GLU A 147 16.42 -15.42 5.89
N TYR A 148 16.89 -14.39 5.19
CA TYR A 148 16.59 -14.19 3.78
C TYR A 148 17.45 -15.09 2.89
N HIS A 149 16.83 -15.88 2.04
CA HIS A 149 17.51 -16.88 1.19
C HIS A 149 17.39 -16.60 -0.32
N GLY A 150 16.92 -15.40 -0.69
CA GLY A 150 16.84 -14.97 -2.09
C GLY A 150 15.43 -15.05 -2.69
N GLU A 151 14.41 -14.96 -1.86
CA GLU A 151 13.02 -14.83 -2.27
C GLU A 151 12.79 -13.56 -3.11
N ALA A 152 11.77 -13.57 -3.95
CA ALA A 152 11.42 -12.41 -4.78
C ALA A 152 10.97 -11.22 -3.91
N ILE A 153 11.58 -10.05 -4.13
CA ILE A 153 11.33 -8.82 -3.36
C ILE A 153 10.66 -7.79 -4.24
N GLN A 154 9.49 -7.32 -3.83
CA GLN A 154 8.70 -6.32 -4.53
C GLN A 154 9.07 -4.90 -4.13
N LYS A 155 9.53 -4.71 -2.87
CA LYS A 155 9.76 -3.37 -2.31
C LYS A 155 10.86 -3.41 -1.25
N ILE A 156 11.63 -2.31 -1.15
CA ILE A 156 12.58 -2.09 -0.05
C ILE A 156 12.17 -0.80 0.66
N ASP A 157 11.80 -0.91 1.92
CA ASP A 157 11.61 0.26 2.79
C ASP A 157 12.93 0.61 3.45
N PHE A 158 13.23 1.90 3.55
CA PHE A 158 14.50 2.36 4.11
C PHE A 158 14.32 3.60 4.99
N ASN A 159 15.28 3.80 5.89
CA ASN A 159 15.38 5.02 6.70
C ASN A 159 16.81 5.34 7.10
N PHE A 160 17.06 6.63 7.33
CA PHE A 160 18.34 7.17 7.79
C PHE A 160 18.15 8.14 8.96
N ASP A 161 19.22 8.35 9.75
CA ASP A 161 19.19 9.29 10.88
C ASP A 161 19.37 10.74 10.45
N SER A 162 19.95 11.00 9.25
CA SER A 162 20.17 12.33 8.71
C SER A 162 19.80 12.47 7.25
N GLU A 163 19.42 13.68 6.83
CA GLU A 163 19.16 14.00 5.42
C GLU A 163 20.41 13.89 4.55
N LEU A 164 21.58 14.26 5.09
CA LEU A 164 22.84 14.11 4.36
C LEU A 164 23.10 12.66 3.96
N THR A 165 22.83 11.72 4.86
CA THR A 165 22.99 10.29 4.59
C THR A 165 21.97 9.81 3.56
N ALA A 166 20.74 10.30 3.63
CA ALA A 166 19.71 10.02 2.63
C ALA A 166 20.10 10.57 1.25
N ASP A 167 20.64 11.80 1.16
CA ASP A 167 21.09 12.38 -0.11
C ASP A 167 22.26 11.57 -0.74
N LEU A 168 23.17 11.06 0.09
CA LEU A 168 24.24 10.17 -0.36
C LEU A 168 23.70 8.83 -0.91
N PHE A 169 22.61 8.33 -0.35
CA PHE A 169 21.92 7.15 -0.83
C PHE A 169 21.20 7.44 -2.14
N PHE A 170 20.40 8.52 -2.21
CA PHE A 170 19.64 8.89 -3.41
C PHE A 170 20.50 9.05 -4.64
N ALA A 171 21.70 9.64 -4.49
CA ALA A 171 22.66 9.81 -5.58
C ALA A 171 23.19 8.49 -6.18
N ARG A 172 22.89 7.34 -5.57
CA ARG A 172 23.39 6.01 -5.96
C ARG A 172 22.30 5.01 -6.34
N ILE A 173 21.04 5.45 -6.33
CA ILE A 173 19.91 4.61 -6.74
C ILE A 173 19.96 4.43 -8.26
N PRO A 174 19.90 3.18 -8.77
CA PRO A 174 19.88 2.94 -10.20
C PRO A 174 18.56 3.41 -10.82
N ALA A 175 18.59 3.81 -12.09
CA ALA A 175 17.41 4.27 -12.84
C ALA A 175 16.32 3.19 -13.00
N SER A 176 16.62 1.93 -12.72
CA SER A 176 15.63 0.84 -12.71
C SER A 176 14.74 0.82 -11.45
N LEU A 177 15.03 1.69 -10.48
CA LEU A 177 14.25 1.85 -9.25
C LEU A 177 13.67 3.24 -9.16
N GLU A 178 12.49 3.32 -8.58
CA GLU A 178 11.79 4.55 -8.22
C GLU A 178 11.70 4.68 -6.70
N ILE A 179 11.81 5.93 -6.22
CA ILE A 179 11.63 6.25 -4.80
C ILE A 179 10.23 6.81 -4.62
N VAL A 180 9.49 6.22 -3.70
CA VAL A 180 8.28 6.82 -3.13
C VAL A 180 8.66 7.41 -1.78
N LEU A 181 8.73 8.74 -1.70
CA LEU A 181 8.97 9.44 -0.44
C LEU A 181 7.63 9.62 0.26
N SER A 182 7.58 9.16 1.48
CA SER A 182 6.52 9.43 2.44
C SER A 182 5.09 8.99 2.09
N GLY A 183 4.70 8.06 2.78
CA GLY A 183 3.34 7.59 3.11
C GLY A 183 3.49 6.58 4.22
N GLY A 184 2.47 6.37 5.01
CA GLY A 184 2.44 5.30 5.99
C GLY A 184 3.55 5.36 7.07
N TYR A 185 4.23 4.26 7.28
CA TYR A 185 5.15 4.01 8.40
C TYR A 185 6.31 5.03 8.54
N TYR A 186 6.79 5.61 7.44
CA TYR A 186 7.92 6.54 7.41
C TYR A 186 7.53 8.01 7.21
N ALA A 187 6.25 8.36 7.19
CA ALA A 187 5.76 9.72 6.92
C ALA A 187 6.44 10.80 7.79
N ASN A 188 6.72 10.49 9.06
CA ASN A 188 7.36 11.39 10.01
C ASN A 188 8.86 11.60 9.76
N LEU A 189 9.48 10.86 8.86
CA LEU A 189 10.91 10.98 8.56
C LEU A 189 11.22 11.96 7.44
N GLY A 190 10.20 12.40 6.67
CA GLY A 190 10.41 13.22 5.50
C GLY A 190 11.39 12.56 4.53
N ARG A 191 12.38 13.29 4.03
CA ARG A 191 13.39 12.76 3.10
C ARG A 191 14.31 11.66 3.67
N ARG A 192 14.28 11.43 4.98
CA ARG A 192 15.13 10.40 5.62
C ARG A 192 14.58 8.98 5.53
N GLY A 193 13.38 8.79 5.00
CA GLY A 193 12.76 7.49 4.82
C GLY A 193 11.92 7.43 3.56
N GLY A 194 11.72 6.22 3.05
CA GLY A 194 10.93 6.00 1.85
C GLY A 194 10.94 4.54 1.42
N GLU A 195 10.39 4.33 0.25
CA GLU A 195 10.21 3.03 -0.37
C GLU A 195 10.93 3.00 -1.73
N LEU A 196 11.72 1.98 -1.98
CA LEU A 196 12.29 1.69 -3.29
C LEU A 196 11.45 0.62 -3.98
N MET A 197 11.06 0.89 -5.19
CA MET A 197 10.29 -0.01 -6.03
C MET A 197 10.90 -0.10 -7.42
N LYS A 198 10.54 -1.13 -8.16
CA LYS A 198 10.87 -1.19 -9.59
C LYS A 198 10.22 -0.01 -10.31
N GLU A 199 10.97 0.64 -11.21
CA GLU A 199 10.48 1.78 -11.99
C GLU A 199 9.15 1.47 -12.69
N GLY A 200 8.21 2.40 -12.63
CA GLY A 200 6.89 2.30 -13.25
C GLY A 200 5.86 1.46 -12.49
N MET A 201 6.24 0.83 -11.35
CA MET A 201 5.27 0.11 -10.52
C MET A 201 4.53 1.10 -9.63
N THR A 202 3.31 1.45 -10.02
CA THR A 202 2.44 2.36 -9.31
C THR A 202 1.05 1.75 -9.12
N LYS A 203 0.26 2.27 -8.18
CA LYS A 203 -1.13 1.83 -8.04
C LYS A 203 -1.91 1.99 -9.36
N GLY A 204 -1.67 3.07 -10.10
CA GLY A 204 -2.29 3.30 -11.41
C GLY A 204 -1.87 2.28 -12.47
N TYR A 205 -0.60 1.84 -12.47
CA TYR A 205 -0.17 0.73 -13.32
C TYR A 205 -0.99 -0.53 -13.03
N ALA A 206 -1.08 -0.92 -11.75
CA ALA A 206 -1.80 -2.13 -11.37
C ALA A 206 -3.31 -2.04 -11.66
N VAL A 207 -3.93 -0.88 -11.45
CA VAL A 207 -5.34 -0.66 -11.83
C VAL A 207 -5.56 -0.90 -13.34
N LYS A 208 -4.68 -0.35 -14.20
CA LYS A 208 -4.73 -0.64 -15.65
C LYS A 208 -4.62 -2.13 -15.94
N ARG A 209 -3.67 -2.81 -15.30
CA ARG A 209 -3.47 -4.27 -15.47
C ARG A 209 -4.69 -5.06 -15.06
N VAL A 210 -5.32 -4.71 -13.91
CA VAL A 210 -6.57 -5.33 -13.47
C VAL A 210 -7.67 -5.13 -14.53
N LEU A 211 -7.90 -3.91 -14.97
CA LEU A 211 -8.92 -3.62 -15.99
C LEU A 211 -8.68 -4.41 -17.29
N GLU A 212 -7.42 -4.50 -17.75
CA GLU A 212 -7.04 -5.33 -18.91
C GLU A 212 -7.35 -6.82 -18.68
N MET A 213 -6.99 -7.37 -17.49
CA MET A 213 -7.23 -8.78 -17.15
C MET A 213 -8.72 -9.13 -17.12
N PHE A 214 -9.56 -8.19 -16.71
CA PHE A 214 -11.01 -8.37 -16.64
C PHE A 214 -11.74 -7.91 -17.91
N GLY A 215 -11.03 -7.36 -18.90
CA GLY A 215 -11.65 -6.82 -20.12
C GLY A 215 -12.56 -5.63 -19.86
N ALA A 216 -12.27 -4.85 -18.81
CA ALA A 216 -13.07 -3.74 -18.30
C ALA A 216 -12.63 -2.40 -18.88
N ASP A 217 -13.58 -1.48 -19.02
CA ASP A 217 -13.29 -0.10 -19.40
C ASP A 217 -13.00 0.75 -18.17
N SER A 218 -12.00 1.64 -18.25
CA SER A 218 -11.69 2.57 -17.18
C SER A 218 -12.87 3.45 -16.77
N HIS A 219 -13.80 3.72 -17.69
CA HIS A 219 -15.04 4.46 -17.44
C HIS A 219 -15.94 3.81 -16.38
N ASP A 220 -15.84 2.50 -16.20
CA ASP A 220 -16.57 1.73 -15.20
C ASP A 220 -15.78 1.55 -13.87
N ALA A 221 -14.59 2.19 -13.78
CA ALA A 221 -13.71 2.13 -12.61
C ALA A 221 -13.85 3.36 -11.71
N TYR A 222 -13.91 3.10 -10.40
CA TYR A 222 -13.96 4.11 -9.32
C TYR A 222 -12.80 3.86 -8.37
N CYS A 223 -11.99 4.89 -8.13
CA CYS A 223 -10.84 4.78 -7.25
C CYS A 223 -10.97 5.72 -6.06
N PHE A 224 -10.61 5.24 -4.87
CA PHE A 224 -10.66 5.97 -3.61
C PHE A 224 -9.25 6.10 -3.04
N GLY A 225 -8.83 7.30 -2.67
CA GLY A 225 -7.52 7.55 -2.10
C GLY A 225 -7.44 8.84 -1.28
N ASP A 226 -6.36 9.01 -0.53
CA ASP A 226 -6.16 10.17 0.35
C ASP A 226 -4.78 10.82 0.19
N SER A 227 -3.82 10.15 -0.45
CA SER A 227 -2.43 10.60 -0.50
C SER A 227 -1.77 10.51 -1.88
N MET A 228 -0.51 10.98 -1.99
CA MET A 228 0.15 11.14 -3.28
C MET A 228 0.41 9.83 -4.05
N ASN A 229 0.56 8.70 -3.37
CA ASN A 229 0.72 7.40 -4.04
C ASN A 229 -0.57 6.91 -4.71
N ASP A 230 -1.73 7.53 -4.38
CA ASP A 230 -3.02 7.24 -5.01
C ASP A 230 -3.26 8.06 -6.28
N MET A 231 -2.51 9.14 -6.48
CA MET A 231 -2.68 10.06 -7.59
C MET A 231 -2.74 9.33 -8.93
N THR A 232 -1.85 8.34 -9.11
CA THR A 232 -1.78 7.59 -10.37
C THR A 232 -3.00 6.71 -10.61
N MET A 233 -3.63 6.14 -9.56
CA MET A 233 -4.85 5.36 -9.74
C MET A 233 -6.07 6.27 -9.94
N LEU A 234 -6.15 7.43 -9.28
CA LEU A 234 -7.22 8.40 -9.53
C LEU A 234 -7.23 8.88 -10.99
N GLN A 235 -6.06 9.06 -11.60
CA GLN A 235 -5.91 9.49 -12.99
C GLN A 235 -6.29 8.41 -14.02
N VAL A 236 -6.27 7.14 -13.63
CA VAL A 236 -6.56 5.99 -14.52
C VAL A 236 -8.04 5.65 -14.52
N CYS A 237 -8.70 5.76 -13.38
CA CYS A 237 -10.11 5.46 -13.23
C CYS A 237 -10.99 6.50 -13.91
N GLY A 238 -12.18 6.10 -14.39
CA GLY A 238 -13.18 7.00 -14.92
C GLY A 238 -13.74 7.96 -13.89
N THR A 239 -13.63 7.60 -12.59
CA THR A 239 -13.99 8.48 -11.48
C THR A 239 -12.97 8.32 -10.35
N GLY A 240 -12.18 9.36 -10.13
CA GLY A 240 -11.25 9.49 -9.00
C GLY A 240 -11.91 10.19 -7.82
N ILE A 241 -11.91 9.55 -6.66
CA ILE A 241 -12.57 10.03 -5.44
C ILE A 241 -11.50 10.25 -4.36
N ALA A 242 -11.36 11.49 -3.89
CA ALA A 242 -10.51 11.81 -2.75
C ALA A 242 -11.30 11.74 -1.44
N MET A 243 -10.69 11.18 -0.40
CA MET A 243 -11.24 11.23 0.96
C MET A 243 -11.17 12.65 1.52
N GLY A 244 -12.10 13.01 2.38
CA GLY A 244 -12.16 14.33 3.01
C GLY A 244 -10.93 14.66 3.87
N ASN A 245 -10.36 13.65 4.52
CA ASN A 245 -9.07 13.74 5.25
C ASN A 245 -7.83 13.72 4.34
N GLY A 246 -8.00 13.57 3.02
CA GLY A 246 -6.89 13.51 2.07
C GLY A 246 -6.12 14.83 1.95
N THR A 247 -4.93 14.76 1.36
CA THR A 247 -4.09 15.94 1.12
C THR A 247 -4.77 16.89 0.14
N GLU A 248 -4.42 18.19 0.22
CA GLU A 248 -4.99 19.20 -0.69
C GLU A 248 -4.69 18.92 -2.17
N ASP A 249 -3.56 18.27 -2.46
CA ASP A 249 -3.17 17.98 -3.85
C ASP A 249 -4.01 16.84 -4.44
N ILE A 250 -4.32 15.79 -3.66
CA ILE A 250 -5.20 14.73 -4.15
C ILE A 250 -6.64 15.22 -4.30
N LYS A 251 -7.14 16.06 -3.37
CA LYS A 251 -8.48 16.66 -3.46
C LYS A 251 -8.66 17.52 -4.72
N LYS A 252 -7.62 18.29 -5.11
CA LYS A 252 -7.65 19.09 -6.33
C LYS A 252 -7.62 18.26 -7.61
N SER A 253 -7.10 17.04 -7.54
CA SER A 253 -6.93 16.15 -8.70
C SER A 253 -8.07 15.17 -8.85
N ALA A 254 -8.92 15.01 -7.84
CA ALA A 254 -10.06 14.12 -7.84
C ALA A 254 -11.28 14.73 -8.56
N ASP A 255 -12.11 13.86 -9.15
CA ASP A 255 -13.40 14.25 -9.73
C ASP A 255 -14.44 14.56 -8.65
N TYR A 256 -14.29 13.92 -7.48
CA TYR A 256 -15.18 14.10 -6.35
C TYR A 256 -14.41 14.02 -5.01
N VAL A 257 -14.78 14.87 -4.07
CA VAL A 257 -14.27 14.80 -2.68
C VAL A 257 -15.41 14.34 -1.79
N THR A 258 -15.21 13.19 -1.15
CA THR A 258 -16.18 12.63 -0.20
C THR A 258 -15.90 13.08 1.24
N ASN A 259 -16.61 12.53 2.23
CA ASN A 259 -16.36 12.77 3.64
C ASN A 259 -15.03 12.11 4.09
N ASP A 260 -14.61 12.43 5.32
CA ASP A 260 -13.44 11.80 5.94
C ASP A 260 -13.68 10.29 6.12
N ALA A 261 -12.58 9.55 6.24
CA ALA A 261 -12.62 8.09 6.39
C ALA A 261 -13.39 7.64 7.65
N ASP A 262 -13.37 8.44 8.72
CA ASP A 262 -14.13 8.23 9.97
C ASP A 262 -15.54 8.84 9.98
N HIS A 263 -15.98 9.41 8.85
CA HIS A 263 -17.31 10.03 8.65
C HIS A 263 -18.04 9.41 7.44
N ASP A 264 -18.02 8.09 7.33
CA ASP A 264 -18.73 7.32 6.30
C ASP A 264 -18.36 7.67 4.85
N GLY A 265 -17.11 8.15 4.61
CA GLY A 265 -16.69 8.67 3.31
C GLY A 265 -16.91 7.72 2.14
N ILE A 266 -16.53 6.44 2.28
CA ILE A 266 -16.73 5.42 1.23
C ILE A 266 -18.21 5.15 0.99
N TYR A 267 -18.98 4.94 2.06
CA TYR A 267 -20.42 4.70 1.98
C TYR A 267 -21.14 5.84 1.27
N ASN A 268 -20.86 7.08 1.66
CA ASN A 268 -21.50 8.27 1.11
C ASN A 268 -21.16 8.46 -0.38
N ALA A 269 -19.92 8.20 -0.78
CA ALA A 269 -19.51 8.28 -2.19
C ALA A 269 -20.19 7.20 -3.03
N LEU A 270 -20.21 5.93 -2.59
CA LEU A 270 -20.87 4.84 -3.32
C LEU A 270 -22.38 5.12 -3.49
N LYS A 271 -23.03 5.72 -2.50
CA LYS A 271 -24.40 6.22 -2.63
C LYS A 271 -24.55 7.38 -3.60
N HIS A 272 -23.63 8.36 -3.56
CA HIS A 272 -23.65 9.52 -4.45
C HIS A 272 -23.63 9.10 -5.93
N PHE A 273 -22.82 8.10 -6.24
CA PHE A 273 -22.70 7.56 -7.62
C PHE A 273 -23.72 6.45 -7.93
N ASN A 274 -24.69 6.18 -7.06
CA ASN A 274 -25.72 5.14 -7.21
C ASN A 274 -25.14 3.73 -7.44
N ILE A 275 -23.98 3.45 -6.83
CA ILE A 275 -23.34 2.15 -6.87
C ILE A 275 -24.02 1.22 -5.84
N ILE A 276 -24.38 1.75 -4.68
CA ILE A 276 -25.13 1.06 -3.62
C ILE A 276 -26.46 1.69 -3.35
#